data_d403f113dd7483ba70451e5684b81702
#
_entry.id   d403f113dd7483ba70451e5684b81702
#
_cell.length_a   1.000
_cell.length_b   1.000
_cell.length_c   1.000
_cell.angle_alpha   90.00
_cell.angle_beta   90.00
_cell.angle_gamma   90.00
#
_symmetry.space_group_name_H-M   'P 1'
#
loop_
_entity.id
_entity.type
_entity.pdbx_description
1 polymer ?
#
loop_
_entity_poly.entity_id
_entity_poly.type
_entity_poly.pdbx_seq_one_letter_code
_entity_poly.pdbx_strand_id
1 'polypeptide(L)'
;MNKVFLIGRLTRDPELRYTGSNIPSATFSIAVNRNFTNQTGEREADFINIVVWRKQAENCKNYLTKGSQVAIEGRIQTRNYDGQDGKKVYVTEVVADNVEFLGSRNSSGNSNNMSGSADYNAGPSPYDFGGAPEPQGTDVDSNPFADFGASIEISDDELPF
;
A
#
# COMPACT_ATOMS: atom_id res chain seq x y z
N MET A 1 -15.95 -15.62 -12.73
CA MET A 1 -14.62 -15.12 -12.35
C MET A 1 -14.68 -14.65 -10.90
N ASN A 2 -13.69 -15.01 -10.05
CA ASN A 2 -13.67 -14.62 -8.63
C ASN A 2 -12.29 -14.03 -8.32
N LYS A 3 -12.19 -12.71 -8.39
CA LYS A 3 -10.96 -11.95 -8.15
C LYS A 3 -11.29 -10.70 -7.33
N VAL A 4 -10.41 -10.39 -6.40
CA VAL A 4 -10.51 -9.23 -5.49
C VAL A 4 -9.17 -8.52 -5.46
N PHE A 5 -9.21 -7.20 -5.53
CA PHE A 5 -8.07 -6.31 -5.34
C PHE A 5 -8.39 -5.32 -4.23
N LEU A 6 -7.60 -5.31 -3.18
CA LEU A 6 -7.83 -4.49 -1.99
C LEU A 6 -6.55 -3.77 -1.60
N ILE A 7 -6.67 -2.50 -1.23
CA ILE A 7 -5.62 -1.75 -0.58
C ILE A 7 -6.15 -1.30 0.78
N GLY A 8 -5.44 -1.68 1.84
CA GLY A 8 -5.88 -1.37 3.21
C GLY A 8 -4.74 -1.37 4.21
N ARG A 9 -5.09 -1.13 5.48
CA ARG A 9 -4.15 -1.16 6.59
C ARG A 9 -4.50 -2.28 7.56
N LEU A 10 -3.48 -2.99 8.06
CA LEU A 10 -3.69 -4.03 9.06
C LEU A 10 -4.26 -3.44 10.36
N THR A 11 -5.31 -4.07 10.88
CA THR A 11 -5.94 -3.69 12.15
C THR A 11 -5.27 -4.34 13.36
N ARG A 12 -4.55 -5.45 13.13
CA ARG A 12 -3.79 -6.23 14.12
C ARG A 12 -2.60 -6.90 13.44
N ASP A 13 -1.67 -7.39 14.24
CA ASP A 13 -0.54 -8.17 13.75
C ASP A 13 -1.00 -9.49 13.11
N PRO A 14 -0.33 -9.97 12.06
CA PRO A 14 -0.63 -11.26 11.45
C PRO A 14 -0.41 -12.41 12.43
N GLU A 15 -1.41 -13.31 12.50
CA GLU A 15 -1.34 -14.54 13.28
C GLU A 15 -0.93 -15.68 12.37
N LEU A 16 0.26 -16.23 12.58
CA LEU A 16 0.78 -17.38 11.84
C LEU A 16 0.39 -18.66 12.55
N ARG A 17 -0.16 -19.61 11.82
CA ARG A 17 -0.49 -20.98 12.28
C ARG A 17 0.00 -22.01 11.26
N TYR A 18 0.31 -23.21 11.74
CA TYR A 18 0.64 -24.35 10.90
C TYR A 18 -0.50 -25.34 10.91
N THR A 19 -0.90 -25.83 9.74
CA THR A 19 -1.89 -26.91 9.63
C THR A 19 -1.29 -28.25 10.09
N GLY A 20 -2.14 -29.26 10.26
CA GLY A 20 -1.67 -30.61 10.58
C GLY A 20 -0.69 -31.19 9.53
N SER A 21 -0.71 -30.68 8.30
CA SER A 21 0.23 -31.00 7.22
C SER A 21 1.46 -30.08 7.20
N ASN A 22 1.72 -29.33 8.28
CA ASN A 22 2.81 -28.38 8.42
C ASN A 22 2.86 -27.26 7.35
N ILE A 23 1.70 -26.90 6.80
CA ILE A 23 1.59 -25.79 5.85
C ILE A 23 1.33 -24.51 6.62
N PRO A 24 2.18 -23.45 6.49
CA PRO A 24 1.97 -22.18 7.16
C PRO A 24 0.79 -21.43 6.56
N SER A 25 -0.04 -20.85 7.44
CA SER A 25 -1.14 -19.95 7.10
C SER A 25 -1.10 -18.74 8.04
N ALA A 26 -1.27 -17.55 7.51
CA ALA A 26 -1.40 -16.32 8.29
C ALA A 26 -2.80 -15.74 8.13
N THR A 27 -3.36 -15.26 9.24
CA THR A 27 -4.66 -14.58 9.24
C THR A 27 -4.51 -13.20 9.85
N PHE A 28 -5.09 -12.20 9.19
CA PHE A 28 -5.16 -10.83 9.68
C PHE A 28 -6.38 -10.14 9.10
N SER A 29 -6.73 -8.97 9.62
CA SER A 29 -7.82 -8.15 9.11
C SER A 29 -7.26 -6.81 8.63
N ILE A 30 -7.76 -6.33 7.51
CA ILE A 30 -7.44 -5.01 6.96
C ILE A 30 -8.65 -4.09 7.04
N ALA A 31 -8.38 -2.80 7.28
CA ALA A 31 -9.34 -1.72 7.16
C ALA A 31 -9.19 -1.07 5.78
N VAL A 32 -10.27 -1.06 5.01
CA VAL A 32 -10.38 -0.42 3.70
C VAL A 32 -11.34 0.75 3.83
N ASN A 33 -10.87 1.97 3.64
CA ASN A 33 -11.69 3.15 3.75
C ASN A 33 -12.71 3.21 2.61
N ARG A 34 -13.96 3.54 2.94
CA ARG A 34 -14.98 3.81 1.93
C ARG A 34 -14.73 5.14 1.22
N ASN A 35 -15.11 5.21 -0.05
CA ASN A 35 -14.95 6.43 -0.84
C ASN A 35 -15.92 7.55 -0.42
N PHE A 36 -16.99 7.21 0.30
CA PHE A 36 -18.01 8.16 0.73
C PHE A 36 -17.86 8.50 2.22
N THR A 37 -18.11 9.76 2.55
CA THR A 37 -18.28 10.21 3.93
C THR A 37 -19.74 10.05 4.34
N ASN A 38 -19.99 9.69 5.61
CA ASN A 38 -21.33 9.67 6.18
C ASN A 38 -21.85 11.11 6.38
N GLN A 39 -23.10 11.25 6.84
CA GLN A 39 -23.73 12.56 7.09
C GLN A 39 -23.01 13.38 8.16
N THR A 40 -22.18 12.76 9.01
CA THR A 40 -21.37 13.41 10.04
C THR A 40 -19.98 13.84 9.54
N GLY A 41 -19.66 13.60 8.25
CA GLY A 41 -18.36 13.95 7.64
C GLY A 41 -17.24 12.95 7.92
N GLU A 42 -17.55 11.82 8.57
CA GLU A 42 -16.58 10.77 8.88
C GLU A 42 -16.54 9.72 7.77
N ARG A 43 -15.36 9.17 7.51
CA ARG A 43 -15.18 8.05 6.59
C ARG A 43 -15.25 6.74 7.34
N GLU A 44 -16.21 5.92 6.98
CA GLU A 44 -16.29 4.55 7.48
C GLU A 44 -15.26 3.66 6.79
N ALA A 45 -14.84 2.60 7.47
CA ALA A 45 -13.96 1.59 6.94
C ALA A 45 -14.62 0.21 6.97
N ASP A 46 -14.39 -0.58 5.94
CA ASP A 46 -14.79 -1.98 5.89
C ASP A 46 -13.63 -2.83 6.43
N PHE A 47 -13.97 -3.76 7.32
CA PHE A 47 -13.00 -4.68 7.92
C PHE A 47 -13.09 -6.03 7.23
N ILE A 48 -12.01 -6.41 6.54
CA ILE A 48 -11.98 -7.61 5.70
C ILE A 48 -10.96 -8.59 6.25
N ASN A 49 -11.38 -9.84 6.48
CA ASN A 49 -10.50 -10.91 6.93
C ASN A 49 -9.73 -11.49 5.75
N ILE A 50 -8.42 -11.59 5.92
CA ILE A 50 -7.48 -12.08 4.91
C ILE A 50 -6.83 -13.35 5.42
N VAL A 51 -6.73 -14.35 4.54
CA VAL A 51 -6.02 -15.60 4.76
C VAL A 51 -4.92 -15.72 3.71
N VAL A 52 -3.70 -15.93 4.17
CA VAL A 52 -2.51 -16.07 3.32
C VAL A 52 -1.88 -17.41 3.59
N TRP A 53 -1.37 -18.08 2.56
CA TRP A 53 -0.81 -19.42 2.66
C TRP A 53 0.67 -19.49 2.30
N ARG A 54 1.33 -20.55 2.80
CA ARG A 54 2.70 -20.92 2.45
C ARG A 54 3.71 -19.81 2.78
N LYS A 55 4.72 -19.64 1.93
CA LYS A 55 5.82 -18.68 2.13
C LYS A 55 5.36 -17.23 2.32
N GLN A 56 4.28 -16.84 1.65
CA GLN A 56 3.73 -15.50 1.84
C GLN A 56 3.16 -15.30 3.25
N ALA A 57 2.61 -16.34 3.88
CA ALA A 57 2.15 -16.28 5.26
C ALA A 57 3.31 -15.99 6.24
N GLU A 58 4.45 -16.64 6.04
CA GLU A 58 5.67 -16.39 6.83
C GLU A 58 6.19 -14.98 6.60
N ASN A 59 6.21 -14.51 5.35
CA ASN A 59 6.61 -13.15 5.02
C ASN A 59 5.70 -12.11 5.68
N CYS A 60 4.38 -12.31 5.64
CA CYS A 60 3.43 -11.44 6.30
C CYS A 60 3.70 -11.36 7.81
N LYS A 61 3.96 -12.50 8.46
CA LYS A 61 4.29 -12.53 9.89
C LYS A 61 5.57 -11.80 10.23
N ASN A 62 6.59 -11.92 9.38
CA ASN A 62 7.93 -11.37 9.64
C ASN A 62 8.02 -9.86 9.37
N TYR A 63 7.25 -9.36 8.42
CA TYR A 63 7.42 -8.00 7.90
C TYR A 63 6.23 -7.06 8.15
N LEU A 64 5.04 -7.59 8.47
CA LEU A 64 3.85 -6.79 8.71
C LEU A 64 3.55 -6.68 10.20
N THR A 65 3.09 -5.50 10.59
CA THR A 65 2.58 -5.19 11.92
C THR A 65 1.26 -4.44 11.80
N LYS A 66 0.56 -4.27 12.91
CA LYS A 66 -0.63 -3.40 12.99
C LYS A 66 -0.32 -2.03 12.37
N GLY A 67 -1.20 -1.57 11.48
CA GLY A 67 -1.06 -0.29 10.78
C GLY A 67 -0.28 -0.35 9.46
N SER A 68 0.44 -1.43 9.16
CA SER A 68 1.12 -1.63 7.87
C SER A 68 0.11 -1.55 6.73
N GLN A 69 0.49 -0.88 5.64
CA GLN A 69 -0.33 -0.79 4.43
C GLN A 69 0.06 -1.88 3.44
N VAL A 70 -0.94 -2.53 2.88
CA VAL A 70 -0.76 -3.64 1.93
C VAL A 70 -1.72 -3.53 0.76
N ALA A 71 -1.28 -4.03 -0.41
CA ALA A 71 -2.13 -4.36 -1.53
C ALA A 71 -2.30 -5.88 -1.59
N ILE A 72 -3.53 -6.33 -1.76
CA ILE A 72 -3.90 -7.75 -1.76
C ILE A 72 -4.61 -8.06 -3.07
N GLU A 73 -4.10 -9.05 -3.76
CA GLU A 73 -4.78 -9.72 -4.85
C GLU A 73 -5.21 -11.11 -4.35
N GLY A 74 -6.46 -11.47 -4.58
CA GLY A 74 -6.97 -12.74 -4.11
C GLY A 74 -8.35 -13.08 -4.65
N ARG A 75 -9.03 -13.96 -3.93
CA ARG A 75 -10.41 -14.38 -4.22
C ARG A 75 -11.23 -14.44 -2.95
N ILE A 76 -12.54 -14.20 -3.06
CA ILE A 76 -13.49 -14.40 -1.96
C ILE A 76 -13.69 -15.91 -1.76
N GLN A 77 -13.67 -16.32 -0.50
CA GLN A 77 -14.02 -17.67 -0.09
C GLN A 77 -15.00 -17.61 1.07
N THR A 78 -16.06 -18.40 0.99
CA THR A 78 -16.98 -18.61 2.10
C THR A 78 -16.77 -20.00 2.67
N ARG A 79 -16.77 -20.11 3.99
CA ARG A 79 -16.78 -21.36 4.72
C ARG A 79 -17.81 -21.33 5.82
N ASN A 80 -18.30 -22.49 6.23
CA ASN A 80 -19.15 -22.61 7.38
C ASN A 80 -18.55 -23.58 8.40
N TYR A 81 -18.89 -23.38 9.64
CA TYR A 81 -18.60 -24.30 10.74
C TYR A 81 -19.76 -24.29 11.73
N ASP A 82 -19.89 -25.39 12.45
CA ASP A 82 -20.93 -25.49 13.48
C ASP A 82 -20.46 -24.73 14.73
N GLY A 83 -21.20 -23.69 15.08
CA GLY A 83 -20.95 -22.90 16.30
C GLY A 83 -21.24 -23.70 17.56
N GLN A 84 -20.79 -23.21 18.72
CA GLN A 84 -21.05 -23.84 20.01
C GLN A 84 -22.55 -23.99 20.32
N ASP A 85 -23.39 -23.17 19.70
CA ASP A 85 -24.85 -23.21 19.84
C ASP A 85 -25.54 -24.17 18.84
N GLY A 86 -24.80 -24.99 18.13
CA GLY A 86 -25.32 -25.90 17.09
C GLY A 86 -25.82 -25.18 15.81
N LYS A 87 -25.63 -23.85 15.72
CA LYS A 87 -25.98 -23.07 14.53
C LYS A 87 -24.80 -22.98 13.57
N LYS A 88 -25.10 -23.07 12.27
CA LYS A 88 -24.07 -22.88 11.22
C LYS A 88 -23.65 -21.40 11.17
N VAL A 89 -22.36 -21.17 11.38
CA VAL A 89 -21.75 -19.84 11.23
C VAL A 89 -21.09 -19.78 9.86
N TYR A 90 -21.48 -18.79 9.06
CA TYR A 90 -20.89 -18.51 7.75
C TYR A 90 -19.82 -17.44 7.89
N VAL A 91 -18.63 -17.73 7.41
CA VAL A 91 -17.51 -16.81 7.38
C VAL A 91 -17.15 -16.51 5.94
N THR A 92 -17.10 -15.22 5.61
CA THR A 92 -16.60 -14.72 4.32
C THR A 92 -15.21 -14.15 4.55
N GLU A 93 -14.24 -14.63 3.82
CA GLU A 93 -12.85 -14.20 3.90
C GLU A 93 -12.24 -14.09 2.50
N VAL A 94 -11.15 -13.34 2.38
CA VAL A 94 -10.37 -13.23 1.15
C VAL A 94 -9.14 -14.11 1.29
N VAL A 95 -9.00 -15.09 0.42
CA VAL A 95 -7.77 -15.88 0.29
C VAL A 95 -6.86 -15.14 -0.66
N ALA A 96 -5.73 -14.63 -0.13
CA ALA A 96 -4.76 -13.90 -0.91
C ALA A 96 -3.93 -14.83 -1.79
N ASP A 97 -3.86 -14.50 -3.06
CA ASP A 97 -2.96 -15.13 -4.02
C ASP A 97 -1.61 -14.36 -4.04
N ASN A 98 -1.65 -13.02 -3.84
CA ASN A 98 -0.48 -12.16 -3.69
C ASN A 98 -0.70 -11.07 -2.64
N VAL A 99 0.36 -10.71 -1.90
CA VAL A 99 0.36 -9.62 -0.92
C VAL A 99 1.58 -8.75 -1.16
N GLU A 100 1.36 -7.48 -1.51
CA GLU A 100 2.40 -6.48 -1.69
C GLU A 100 2.44 -5.53 -0.50
N PHE A 101 3.64 -5.24 -0.01
CA PHE A 101 3.86 -4.36 1.14
C PHE A 101 4.08 -2.93 0.64
N LEU A 102 3.09 -2.05 0.87
CA LEU A 102 3.10 -0.66 0.38
C LEU A 102 3.72 0.34 1.37
N GLY A 103 4.08 -0.10 2.57
CA GLY A 103 4.72 0.74 3.58
C GLY A 103 6.19 0.94 3.27
N SER A 104 6.65 2.19 3.24
CA SER A 104 8.06 2.49 3.39
C SER A 104 8.53 1.87 4.71
N ARG A 105 9.59 1.06 4.67
CA ARG A 105 10.35 0.75 5.89
C ARG A 105 10.77 2.10 6.47
N ASN A 106 10.13 2.55 7.55
CA ASN A 106 10.79 3.45 8.46
C ASN A 106 12.00 2.66 8.99
N SER A 107 13.12 2.76 8.28
CA SER A 107 14.38 2.59 8.93
C SER A 107 14.39 3.66 10.02
N SER A 108 14.11 3.24 11.26
CA SER A 108 14.53 3.99 12.43
C SER A 108 16.04 4.11 12.31
N GLY A 109 16.46 5.08 11.50
CA GLY A 109 17.83 5.53 11.46
C GLY A 109 18.12 6.03 12.85
N ASN A 110 18.85 5.23 13.58
CA ASN A 110 19.57 5.66 14.77
C ASN A 110 20.40 6.89 14.37
N SER A 111 19.84 8.06 14.56
CA SER A 111 20.56 9.32 14.51
C SER A 111 21.46 9.35 15.74
N ASN A 112 22.56 8.61 15.70
CA ASN A 112 23.66 8.89 16.56
C ASN A 112 24.18 10.27 16.17
N ASN A 113 23.67 11.26 16.88
CA ASN A 113 24.24 12.58 17.00
C ASN A 113 25.64 12.43 17.64
N MET A 114 26.66 12.24 16.82
CA MET A 114 28.03 12.33 17.24
C MET A 114 28.51 13.73 16.87
N SER A 115 28.28 14.68 17.79
CA SER A 115 29.08 15.90 17.90
C SER A 115 30.52 15.46 18.14
N GLY A 116 31.31 15.50 17.11
CA GLY A 116 32.76 15.33 17.15
C GLY A 116 33.37 16.37 16.23
N SER A 117 33.73 17.50 16.81
CA SER A 117 34.66 18.44 16.21
C SER A 117 35.96 17.71 15.91
N ALA A 118 36.32 17.56 14.65
CA ALA A 118 37.65 17.25 14.22
C ALA A 118 37.98 18.09 12.99
N ASP A 119 38.70 19.11 13.28
CA ASP A 119 39.45 19.98 12.38
C ASP A 119 40.45 19.11 11.59
N TYR A 120 40.23 18.96 10.28
CA TYR A 120 41.24 18.42 9.37
C TYR A 120 41.45 19.40 8.22
N ASN A 121 42.55 20.10 8.38
CA ASN A 121 43.32 20.86 7.42
C ASN A 121 43.22 20.32 5.97
N ALA A 122 42.75 21.18 5.08
CA ALA A 122 42.52 20.93 3.67
C ALA A 122 43.82 20.67 2.91
N GLY A 123 43.94 19.51 2.28
CA GLY A 123 44.77 19.29 1.12
C GLY A 123 43.93 19.46 -0.17
N PRO A 124 44.55 19.92 -1.28
CA PRO A 124 43.76 20.21 -2.51
C PRO A 124 43.23 18.93 -3.13
N SER A 125 41.96 18.96 -3.42
CA SER A 125 41.21 17.88 -4.13
C SER A 125 41.69 17.77 -5.58
N PRO A 126 41.93 16.55 -6.12
CA PRO A 126 42.37 16.35 -7.49
C PRO A 126 41.31 16.51 -8.58
N TYR A 127 40.13 17.04 -8.24
CA TYR A 127 38.99 17.19 -9.19
C TYR A 127 38.60 18.64 -9.37
N ASP A 128 39.55 19.57 -9.44
CA ASP A 128 39.28 20.91 -9.94
C ASP A 128 39.35 20.89 -11.49
N PHE A 129 38.27 20.44 -12.14
CA PHE A 129 38.02 20.65 -13.54
C PHE A 129 37.12 21.88 -13.68
N GLY A 130 37.72 22.92 -14.24
CA GLY A 130 37.12 24.22 -14.49
C GLY A 130 35.73 24.19 -15.09
N GLY A 131 34.90 25.15 -14.61
CA GLY A 131 33.87 25.86 -15.34
C GLY A 131 32.80 24.99 -16.00
N ALA A 132 31.81 24.53 -15.25
CA ALA A 132 30.53 24.19 -15.82
C ALA A 132 29.83 25.51 -16.20
N PRO A 133 29.28 25.63 -17.43
CA PRO A 133 28.44 26.79 -17.77
C PRO A 133 27.18 26.77 -16.92
N GLU A 134 26.81 27.92 -16.41
CA GLU A 134 25.53 28.14 -15.71
C GLU A 134 24.37 27.65 -16.55
N PRO A 135 23.40 26.89 -15.97
CA PRO A 135 22.18 26.57 -16.69
C PRO A 135 21.42 27.86 -17.01
N GLN A 136 21.35 28.18 -18.31
CA GLN A 136 20.47 29.24 -18.80
C GLN A 136 19.04 28.86 -18.42
N GLY A 137 18.38 29.74 -17.69
CA GLY A 137 16.98 29.60 -17.32
C GLY A 137 16.14 29.43 -18.59
N THR A 138 15.45 28.28 -18.66
CA THR A 138 14.40 28.05 -19.65
C THR A 138 13.24 28.98 -19.31
N ASP A 139 12.88 29.86 -20.24
CA ASP A 139 11.67 30.69 -20.17
C ASP A 139 10.46 29.78 -19.97
N VAL A 140 9.79 29.93 -18.83
CA VAL A 140 8.59 29.15 -18.45
C VAL A 140 7.32 29.67 -19.15
N ASP A 141 7.43 30.64 -20.07
CA ASP A 141 6.29 31.24 -20.77
C ASP A 141 5.85 30.53 -22.06
N SER A 142 6.56 29.48 -22.49
CA SER A 142 6.10 28.67 -23.60
C SER A 142 5.37 27.42 -23.08
N ASN A 143 4.07 27.53 -22.96
CA ASN A 143 3.21 26.38 -22.69
C ASN A 143 3.16 25.47 -23.94
N PRO A 144 3.84 24.28 -23.94
CA PRO A 144 3.85 23.39 -25.10
C PRO A 144 2.48 22.75 -25.41
N PHE A 145 1.48 23.00 -24.57
CA PHE A 145 0.12 22.47 -24.71
C PHE A 145 -0.92 23.54 -25.07
N ALA A 146 -0.49 24.77 -25.42
CA ALA A 146 -1.40 25.84 -25.79
C ALA A 146 -2.25 25.51 -27.04
N ASP A 147 -1.76 24.59 -27.88
CA ASP A 147 -2.42 24.21 -29.13
C ASP A 147 -3.40 23.02 -28.99
N PHE A 148 -3.49 22.39 -27.78
CA PHE A 148 -4.43 21.28 -27.52
C PHE A 148 -5.76 21.76 -26.91
N GLY A 149 -5.97 23.06 -26.78
CA GLY A 149 -7.16 23.64 -26.15
C GLY A 149 -8.29 23.98 -27.12
N ALA A 150 -8.53 23.20 -28.17
CA ALA A 150 -9.77 23.31 -28.92
C ALA A 150 -10.92 22.80 -28.04
N SER A 151 -11.78 23.70 -27.57
CA SER A 151 -13.01 23.34 -26.89
C SER A 151 -13.89 22.53 -27.84
N ILE A 152 -14.08 21.26 -27.51
CA ILE A 152 -15.06 20.41 -28.19
C ILE A 152 -16.43 20.84 -27.67
N GLU A 153 -17.20 21.53 -28.48
CA GLU A 153 -18.63 21.76 -28.23
C GLU A 153 -19.35 20.44 -28.48
N ILE A 154 -19.69 19.76 -27.38
CA ILE A 154 -20.58 18.58 -27.42
C ILE A 154 -22.01 19.12 -27.41
N SER A 155 -22.72 18.98 -28.53
CA SER A 155 -24.15 19.26 -28.57
C SER A 155 -24.91 18.11 -27.88
N ASP A 156 -25.90 18.49 -27.06
CA ASP A 156 -26.74 17.57 -26.25
C ASP A 156 -27.54 16.53 -27.09
N ASP A 157 -27.54 16.67 -28.43
CA ASP A 157 -28.27 15.80 -29.35
C ASP A 157 -27.51 14.50 -29.73
N GLU A 158 -26.26 14.32 -29.29
CA GLU A 158 -25.46 13.12 -29.61
C GLU A 158 -25.31 12.12 -28.47
N LEU A 159 -26.04 12.28 -27.37
CA LEU A 159 -26.03 11.30 -26.30
C LEU A 159 -27.04 10.18 -26.53
N PRO A 160 -26.62 8.92 -26.67
CA PRO A 160 -27.52 7.79 -26.99
C PRO A 160 -28.18 7.22 -25.71
N PHE A 161 -29.14 7.93 -25.12
CA PHE A 161 -30.11 7.39 -24.16
C PHE A 161 -31.36 8.21 -24.11
#